data_d3ecc12572d6a2d3422f8dd0b311d3e7
#
_entry.id   d3ecc12572d6a2d3422f8dd0b311d3e7
#
_cell.length_a   1.000
_cell.length_b   1.000
_cell.length_c   1.000
_cell.angle_alpha   90.00
_cell.angle_beta   90.00
_cell.angle_gamma   90.00
#
_symmetry.space_group_name_H-M   'P 1'
#
loop_
_entity.id
_entity.type
_entity.pdbx_description
1 polymer ?
#
loop_
_entity_poly.entity_id
_entity_poly.type
_entity_poly.pdbx_seq_one_letter_code
_entity_poly.pdbx_strand_id
1 'polypeptide(L)'
;MDRYHNRSAEILAFAVGLAMVGYVVTKAFSDHLGVDITAGGRLLLALFLALGMIGYAVWNEITDGFIGLRALLPLALSTLWSGMWPAMQYWGTKSLYFPGLPIEDQDLEWWANGYTQWGGWALILFGGYGIAYYTWRAR
;
A
#
# COMPACT_ATOMS: atom_id res chain seq x y z
N MET A 1 -33.86 19.63 -19.58
CA MET A 1 -32.95 18.62 -20.15
C MET A 1 -31.47 19.04 -20.12
N ASP A 2 -31.16 20.30 -20.29
CA ASP A 2 -29.76 20.77 -20.37
C ASP A 2 -28.95 20.71 -19.09
N ARG A 3 -29.58 20.75 -17.91
CA ARG A 3 -28.90 20.68 -16.61
C ARG A 3 -28.28 19.31 -16.31
N TYR A 4 -28.90 18.23 -16.80
CA TYR A 4 -28.36 16.88 -16.59
C TYR A 4 -27.15 16.59 -17.49
N HIS A 5 -27.16 17.14 -18.70
CA HIS A 5 -26.06 16.97 -19.65
C HIS A 5 -24.80 17.72 -19.20
N ASN A 6 -24.97 18.88 -18.60
CA ASN A 6 -23.86 19.71 -18.10
C ASN A 6 -23.18 19.07 -16.86
N ARG A 7 -23.99 18.46 -15.98
CA ARG A 7 -23.50 17.81 -14.76
C ARG A 7 -22.65 16.57 -15.05
N SER A 8 -23.02 15.79 -16.06
CA SER A 8 -22.24 14.61 -16.48
C SER A 8 -20.91 15.01 -17.11
N ALA A 9 -20.88 16.09 -17.87
CA ALA A 9 -19.65 16.62 -18.45
C ALA A 9 -18.69 17.18 -17.38
N GLU A 10 -19.21 17.86 -16.37
CA GLU A 10 -18.43 18.35 -15.23
C GLU A 10 -17.82 17.20 -14.40
N ILE A 11 -18.61 16.16 -14.14
CA ILE A 11 -18.13 14.97 -13.42
C ILE A 11 -17.05 14.25 -14.23
N LEU A 12 -17.25 14.12 -15.54
CA LEU A 12 -16.26 13.50 -16.42
C LEU A 12 -14.97 14.31 -16.47
N ALA A 13 -15.06 15.63 -16.60
CA ALA A 13 -13.90 16.52 -16.60
C ALA A 13 -13.13 16.45 -15.27
N PHE A 14 -13.84 16.41 -14.15
CA PHE A 14 -13.24 16.24 -12.84
C PHE A 14 -12.55 14.88 -12.71
N ALA A 15 -13.19 13.80 -13.14
CA ALA A 15 -12.62 12.44 -13.10
C ALA A 15 -11.36 12.34 -13.97
N VAL A 16 -11.36 12.91 -15.18
CA VAL A 16 -10.19 12.94 -16.06
C VAL A 16 -9.07 13.78 -15.45
N GLY A 17 -9.37 14.93 -14.88
CA GLY A 17 -8.39 15.77 -14.19
C GLY A 17 -7.77 15.05 -13.00
N LEU A 18 -8.58 14.36 -12.19
CA LEU A 18 -8.11 13.58 -11.05
C LEU A 18 -7.23 12.40 -11.51
N ALA A 19 -7.60 11.70 -12.58
CA ALA A 19 -6.81 10.62 -13.15
C ALA A 19 -5.45 11.12 -13.68
N MET A 20 -5.41 12.29 -14.33
CA MET A 20 -4.17 12.91 -14.80
C MET A 20 -3.24 13.28 -13.62
N VAL A 21 -3.77 13.92 -12.60
CA VAL A 21 -3.00 14.26 -11.39
C VAL A 21 -2.49 12.98 -10.72
N GLY A 22 -3.34 11.97 -10.57
CA GLY A 22 -2.96 10.66 -10.03
C GLY A 22 -1.84 10.01 -10.82
N TYR A 23 -1.90 10.05 -12.14
CA TYR A 23 -0.84 9.52 -13.01
C TYR A 23 0.48 10.27 -12.81
N VAL A 24 0.47 11.59 -12.85
CA VAL A 24 1.68 12.43 -12.69
C VAL A 24 2.32 12.20 -11.32
N VAL A 25 1.52 12.16 -10.26
CA VAL A 25 2.01 11.90 -8.90
C VAL A 25 2.61 10.50 -8.80
N THR A 26 1.92 9.49 -9.32
CA THR A 26 2.40 8.10 -9.31
C THR A 26 3.69 7.96 -10.11
N LYS A 27 3.77 8.60 -11.27
CA LYS A 27 4.97 8.57 -12.10
C LYS A 27 6.15 9.25 -11.38
N ALA A 28 5.97 10.44 -10.84
CA ALA A 28 7.00 11.15 -10.10
C ALA A 28 7.49 10.35 -8.88
N PHE A 29 6.58 9.72 -8.15
CA PHE A 29 6.90 8.85 -7.03
C PHE A 29 7.70 7.61 -7.46
N SER A 30 7.27 6.96 -8.54
CA SER A 30 7.97 5.79 -9.10
C SER A 30 9.37 6.12 -9.60
N ASP A 31 9.52 7.24 -10.31
CA ASP A 31 10.80 7.72 -10.82
C ASP A 31 11.76 8.06 -9.65
N HIS A 32 11.23 8.65 -8.58
CA HIS A 32 12.03 8.94 -7.38
C HIS A 32 12.54 7.68 -6.67
N LEU A 33 11.74 6.62 -6.65
CA LEU A 33 12.11 5.33 -6.06
C LEU A 33 12.92 4.44 -7.01
N GLY A 34 13.04 4.81 -8.28
CA GLY A 34 13.70 4.02 -9.30
C GLY A 34 12.99 2.71 -9.60
N VAL A 35 11.66 2.70 -9.56
CA VAL A 35 10.82 1.52 -9.83
C VAL A 35 9.86 1.79 -10.99
N ASP A 36 9.30 0.71 -11.55
CA ASP A 36 8.23 0.81 -12.54
C ASP A 36 6.99 1.50 -11.97
N ILE A 37 6.24 2.17 -12.83
CA ILE A 37 5.03 2.90 -12.46
C ILE A 37 3.98 2.00 -11.80
N THR A 38 3.91 0.73 -12.21
CA THR A 38 3.00 -0.26 -11.60
C THR A 38 3.40 -0.60 -10.18
N ALA A 39 4.68 -0.83 -9.93
CA ALA A 39 5.24 -1.10 -8.60
C ALA A 39 5.12 0.13 -7.69
N GLY A 40 5.47 1.31 -8.20
CA GLY A 40 5.32 2.56 -7.48
C GLY A 40 3.86 2.89 -7.16
N GLY A 41 2.95 2.63 -8.09
CA GLY A 41 1.51 2.82 -7.89
C GLY A 41 0.92 1.92 -6.79
N ARG A 42 1.32 0.66 -6.74
CA ARG A 42 0.91 -0.26 -5.66
C ARG A 42 1.44 0.17 -4.31
N LEU A 43 2.68 0.59 -4.25
CA LEU A 43 3.29 1.09 -3.01
C LEU A 43 2.60 2.39 -2.55
N LEU A 44 2.33 3.31 -3.46
CA LEU A 44 1.64 4.56 -3.16
C LEU A 44 0.22 4.30 -2.65
N LEU A 45 -0.52 3.39 -3.30
CA LEU A 45 -1.86 2.99 -2.86
C LEU A 45 -1.83 2.36 -1.47
N ALA A 46 -0.89 1.44 -1.22
CA ALA A 46 -0.72 0.80 0.08
C ALA A 46 -0.36 1.83 1.17
N LEU A 47 0.45 2.82 0.84
CA LEU A 47 0.81 3.92 1.73
C LEU A 47 -0.43 4.75 2.11
N PHE A 48 -1.27 5.13 1.15
CA PHE A 48 -2.51 5.86 1.41
C PHE A 48 -3.49 5.04 2.25
N LEU A 49 -3.63 3.74 1.96
CA LEU A 49 -4.49 2.86 2.74
C LEU A 49 -3.98 2.71 4.18
N ALA A 50 -2.69 2.50 4.36
CA ALA A 50 -2.08 2.37 5.69
C ALA A 50 -2.22 3.67 6.49
N LEU A 51 -1.94 4.82 5.90
CA LEU A 51 -2.12 6.12 6.55
C LEU A 51 -3.59 6.40 6.86
N GLY A 52 -4.51 6.03 5.97
CA GLY A 52 -5.95 6.12 6.20
C GLY A 52 -6.42 5.28 7.38
N MET A 53 -5.94 4.04 7.48
CA MET A 53 -6.25 3.17 8.63
C MET A 53 -5.69 3.72 9.93
N ILE A 54 -4.46 4.21 9.94
CA ILE A 54 -3.83 4.82 11.12
C ILE A 54 -4.57 6.11 11.51
N GLY A 55 -4.88 6.97 10.55
CA GLY A 55 -5.63 8.20 10.78
C GLY A 55 -7.01 7.93 11.37
N TYR A 56 -7.72 6.94 10.80
CA TYR A 56 -9.01 6.51 11.34
C TYR A 56 -8.90 5.94 12.76
N ALA A 57 -7.87 5.13 13.01
CA ALA A 57 -7.63 4.56 14.33
C ALA A 57 -7.35 5.62 15.39
N VAL A 58 -6.52 6.61 15.06
CA VAL A 58 -6.22 7.76 15.94
C VAL A 58 -7.48 8.58 16.19
N TRP A 59 -8.25 8.89 15.14
CA TRP A 59 -9.52 9.59 15.29
C TRP A 59 -10.48 8.84 16.23
N ASN A 60 -10.59 7.53 16.05
CA ASN A 60 -11.47 6.69 16.84
C ASN A 60 -11.01 6.59 18.30
N GLU A 61 -9.70 6.61 18.56
CA GLU A 61 -9.15 6.63 19.91
C GLU A 61 -9.44 7.95 20.64
N ILE A 62 -9.38 9.09 19.93
CA ILE A 62 -9.69 10.41 20.47
C ILE A 62 -11.19 10.58 20.76
N THR A 63 -12.05 9.93 19.97
CA THR A 63 -13.53 10.04 20.09
C THR A 63 -14.16 8.91 20.92
N ASP A 64 -13.36 8.17 21.70
CA ASP A 64 -13.79 7.00 22.48
C ASP A 64 -14.52 5.94 21.62
N GLY A 65 -14.07 5.79 20.37
CA GLY A 65 -14.61 4.82 19.45
C GLY A 65 -14.18 3.39 19.73
N PHE A 66 -14.84 2.46 19.08
CA PHE A 66 -14.69 1.03 19.33
C PHE A 66 -13.40 0.39 18.77
N ILE A 67 -12.81 0.96 17.71
CA ILE A 67 -11.64 0.40 17.03
C ILE A 67 -10.45 1.33 17.20
N GLY A 68 -9.53 0.94 18.09
CA GLY A 68 -8.34 1.73 18.40
C GLY A 68 -7.11 1.39 17.53
N LEU A 69 -6.05 2.14 17.76
CA LEU A 69 -4.77 2.02 17.06
C LEU A 69 -4.18 0.60 17.15
N ARG A 70 -4.35 -0.06 18.30
CA ARG A 70 -3.86 -1.45 18.52
C ARG A 70 -4.47 -2.47 17.58
N ALA A 71 -5.73 -2.27 17.21
CA ALA A 71 -6.43 -3.16 16.31
C ALA A 71 -6.05 -2.93 14.84
N LEU A 72 -5.87 -1.68 14.43
CA LEU A 72 -5.62 -1.32 13.03
C LEU A 72 -4.13 -1.22 12.67
N LEU A 73 -3.23 -0.99 13.62
CA LEU A 73 -1.81 -0.84 13.34
C LEU A 73 -1.18 -2.08 12.69
N PRO A 74 -1.40 -3.32 13.19
CA PRO A 74 -0.85 -4.51 12.52
C PRO A 74 -1.40 -4.68 11.10
N LEU A 75 -2.67 -4.37 10.89
CA LEU A 75 -3.30 -4.44 9.57
C LEU A 75 -2.73 -3.39 8.62
N ALA A 76 -2.54 -2.15 9.07
CA ALA A 76 -1.94 -1.09 8.29
C ALA A 76 -0.49 -1.42 7.89
N LEU A 77 0.31 -1.93 8.82
CA LEU A 77 1.69 -2.35 8.55
C LEU A 77 1.75 -3.55 7.60
N SER A 78 0.87 -4.54 7.72
CA SER A 78 0.81 -5.66 6.79
C SER A 78 0.36 -5.24 5.39
N THR A 79 -0.54 -4.28 5.29
CA THR A 79 -0.95 -3.68 4.01
C THR A 79 0.21 -2.94 3.35
N LEU A 80 0.95 -2.13 4.10
CA LEU A 80 2.13 -1.43 3.61
C LEU A 80 3.22 -2.43 3.15
N TRP A 81 3.47 -3.47 3.93
CA TRP A 81 4.42 -4.52 3.57
C TRP A 81 4.05 -5.21 2.26
N SER A 82 2.78 -5.60 2.08
CA SER A 82 2.32 -6.23 0.84
C SER A 82 2.39 -5.29 -0.36
N GLY A 83 2.18 -4.00 -0.17
CA GLY A 83 2.35 -2.98 -1.21
C GLY A 83 3.81 -2.77 -1.65
N MET A 84 4.76 -3.10 -0.78
CA MET A 84 6.19 -3.03 -1.10
C MET A 84 6.69 -4.20 -1.97
N TRP A 85 5.97 -5.32 -2.03
CA TRP A 85 6.44 -6.52 -2.72
C TRP A 85 6.88 -6.28 -4.17
N PRO A 86 6.11 -5.59 -5.02
CA PRO A 86 6.55 -5.32 -6.40
C PRO A 86 7.82 -4.46 -6.46
N ALA A 87 7.96 -3.49 -5.57
CA ALA A 87 9.16 -2.66 -5.49
C ALA A 87 10.37 -3.48 -5.01
N MET A 88 10.19 -4.34 -4.01
CA MET A 88 11.23 -5.25 -3.52
C MET A 88 11.69 -6.21 -4.62
N GLN A 89 10.77 -6.75 -5.41
CA GLN A 89 11.13 -7.59 -6.56
C GLN A 89 11.93 -6.81 -7.59
N TYR A 90 11.53 -5.58 -7.87
CA TYR A 90 12.25 -4.70 -8.80
C TYR A 90 13.68 -4.41 -8.33
N TRP A 91 13.85 -4.05 -7.06
CA TRP A 91 15.17 -3.75 -6.48
C TRP A 91 16.03 -5.00 -6.25
N GLY A 92 15.39 -6.13 -5.95
CA GLY A 92 16.07 -7.40 -5.64
C GLY A 92 16.37 -8.28 -6.83
N THR A 93 16.11 -7.83 -8.05
CA THR A 93 16.38 -8.60 -9.26
C THR A 93 17.88 -8.65 -9.54
N LYS A 94 18.45 -9.85 -9.67
CA LYS A 94 19.88 -10.08 -9.96
C LYS A 94 20.23 -9.88 -11.43
N SER A 95 19.25 -10.00 -12.33
CA SER A 95 19.38 -9.80 -13.76
C SER A 95 18.68 -8.52 -14.21
N LEU A 96 18.88 -8.14 -15.49
CA LEU A 96 18.16 -6.98 -16.05
C LEU A 96 16.66 -7.19 -15.98
N TYR A 97 15.99 -6.27 -15.29
CA TYR A 97 14.54 -6.25 -15.21
C TYR A 97 13.94 -5.79 -16.54
N PHE A 98 13.11 -6.63 -17.12
CA PHE A 98 12.30 -6.27 -18.28
C PHE A 98 10.83 -6.22 -17.87
N PRO A 99 10.16 -5.06 -18.00
CA PRO A 99 8.73 -4.94 -17.69
C PRO A 99 7.90 -5.95 -18.52
N GLY A 100 7.03 -6.70 -17.84
CA GLY A 100 6.14 -7.67 -18.47
C GLY A 100 6.68 -9.10 -18.58
N LEU A 101 7.93 -9.35 -18.21
CA LEU A 101 8.44 -10.72 -18.09
C LEU A 101 8.23 -11.25 -16.67
N PRO A 102 7.84 -12.54 -16.51
CA PRO A 102 7.76 -13.15 -15.20
C PRO A 102 9.14 -13.21 -14.55
N ILE A 103 9.23 -12.77 -13.30
CA ILE A 103 10.44 -12.87 -12.51
C ILE A 103 10.40 -14.21 -11.78
N GLU A 104 11.39 -15.06 -12.04
CA GLU A 104 11.55 -16.31 -11.29
C GLU A 104 12.19 -16.04 -9.92
N ASP A 105 11.76 -16.76 -8.88
CA ASP A 105 12.30 -16.61 -7.52
C ASP A 105 13.82 -16.82 -7.43
N GLN A 106 14.39 -17.58 -8.38
CA GLN A 106 15.83 -17.82 -8.47
C GLN A 106 16.64 -16.60 -8.88
N ASP A 107 16.00 -15.65 -9.57
CA ASP A 107 16.61 -14.40 -10.04
C ASP A 107 16.50 -13.26 -9.01
N LEU A 108 15.88 -13.53 -7.86
CA LEU A 108 15.67 -12.56 -6.79
C LEU A 108 16.67 -12.77 -5.65
N GLU A 109 17.08 -11.66 -5.05
CA GLU A 109 17.79 -11.69 -3.77
C GLU A 109 16.89 -12.31 -2.69
N TRP A 110 17.49 -12.95 -1.70
CA TRP A 110 16.76 -13.66 -0.64
C TRP A 110 15.72 -12.80 0.11
N TRP A 111 16.00 -11.51 0.26
CA TRP A 111 15.11 -10.56 0.92
C TRP A 111 13.92 -10.11 0.05
N ALA A 112 14.00 -10.33 -1.27
CA ALA A 112 12.96 -9.96 -2.22
C ALA A 112 12.14 -11.14 -2.73
N ASN A 113 12.46 -12.37 -2.29
CA ASN A 113 11.76 -13.59 -2.73
C ASN A 113 10.39 -13.76 -2.03
N GLY A 114 9.58 -14.67 -2.56
CA GLY A 114 8.23 -14.94 -2.04
C GLY A 114 8.21 -15.40 -0.59
N TYR A 115 9.21 -16.16 -0.13
CA TYR A 115 9.31 -16.62 1.26
C TYR A 115 9.46 -15.45 2.23
N THR A 116 10.32 -14.49 1.92
CA THR A 116 10.51 -13.27 2.73
C THR A 116 9.27 -12.39 2.72
N GLN A 117 8.60 -12.27 1.57
CA GLN A 117 7.38 -11.49 1.43
C GLN A 117 6.25 -12.05 2.29
N TRP A 118 5.94 -13.33 2.14
CA TRP A 118 4.89 -14.00 2.91
C TRP A 118 5.26 -14.17 4.38
N GLY A 119 6.51 -14.51 4.66
CA GLY A 119 7.02 -14.64 6.03
C GLY A 119 6.98 -13.32 6.78
N GLY A 120 7.39 -12.23 6.16
CA GLY A 120 7.32 -10.89 6.72
C GLY A 120 5.87 -10.43 6.96
N TRP A 121 4.97 -10.69 6.01
CA TRP A 121 3.55 -10.40 6.17
C TRP A 121 2.92 -11.16 7.34
N ALA A 122 3.17 -12.46 7.43
CA ALA A 122 2.68 -13.29 8.51
C ALA A 122 3.25 -12.86 9.87
N LEU A 123 4.54 -12.53 9.91
CA LEU A 123 5.21 -12.07 11.14
C LEU A 123 4.62 -10.74 11.63
N ILE A 124 4.39 -9.78 10.73
CA ILE A 124 3.79 -8.48 11.07
C ILE A 124 2.36 -8.68 11.56
N LEU A 125 1.56 -9.48 10.88
CA LEU A 125 0.16 -9.68 11.21
C LEU A 125 -0.02 -10.45 12.53
N PHE A 126 0.57 -11.63 12.63
CA PHE A 126 0.44 -12.48 13.82
C PHE A 126 1.23 -11.94 15.01
N GLY A 127 2.44 -11.44 14.78
CA GLY A 127 3.26 -10.82 15.82
C GLY A 127 2.62 -9.53 16.35
N GLY A 128 2.11 -8.69 15.46
CA GLY A 128 1.43 -7.46 15.80
C GLY A 128 0.16 -7.70 16.64
N TYR A 129 -0.70 -8.62 16.21
CA TYR A 129 -1.89 -8.99 17.00
C TYR A 129 -1.55 -9.74 18.28
N GLY A 130 -0.49 -10.53 18.30
CA GLY A 130 0.02 -11.17 19.51
C GLY A 130 0.44 -10.15 20.59
N ILE A 131 1.20 -9.13 20.17
CA ILE A 131 1.60 -8.01 21.05
C ILE A 131 0.37 -7.21 21.50
N ALA A 132 -0.55 -6.91 20.59
CA ALA A 132 -1.78 -6.19 20.91
C ALA A 132 -2.63 -6.94 21.93
N TYR A 133 -2.77 -8.27 21.79
CA TYR A 133 -3.48 -9.12 22.72
C TYR A 133 -2.80 -9.18 24.09
N TYR A 134 -1.47 -9.34 24.13
CA TYR A 134 -0.71 -9.38 25.36
C TYR A 134 -0.83 -8.08 26.14
N THR A 135 -0.68 -6.94 25.48
CA THR A 135 -0.81 -5.61 26.11
C THR A 135 -2.24 -5.30 26.58
N TRP A 136 -3.24 -5.88 25.91
CA TRP A 136 -4.63 -5.75 26.34
C TRP A 136 -4.91 -6.56 27.61
N ARG A 137 -4.35 -7.77 27.71
CA ARG A 137 -4.53 -8.65 28.87
C ARG A 137 -3.76 -8.17 30.11
N ALA A 138 -2.69 -7.42 29.94
CA ALA A 138 -1.83 -6.93 31.02
C ALA A 138 -2.39 -5.69 31.77
N ARG A 139 -3.55 -5.17 31.33
CA ARG A 139 -4.28 -4.07 31.98
C ARG A 139 -5.50 -4.60 32.70
#